data_d5d09b921c792229cd29f3b83bda1093
#
_entry.id   d5d09b921c792229cd29f3b83bda1093
#
_cell.length_a   1.000
_cell.length_b   1.000
_cell.length_c   1.000
_cell.angle_alpha   90.00
_cell.angle_beta   90.00
_cell.angle_gamma   90.00
#
_symmetry.space_group_name_H-M   'P 1'
#
loop_
_entity.id
_entity.type
_entity.pdbx_description
1 polymer ?
#
loop_
_entity_poly.entity_id
_entity_poly.type
_entity_poly.pdbx_seq_one_letter_code
_entity_poly.pdbx_strand_id
1 'polypeptide(L)'
;MKKTLTVLIVILLLAAPLFAGGQSETTAGTTAAVRPTLNEDGTFHLPIADTPTEFSIFLNFNNMPFDSSWKVWQRLAADTNISFKSVISQSNSNETEAYNLMLSSGNLADVIGYVSTADLESLGRDGGLIPLNDLIDEYAPNIKKMMDEDPKFRQYATSTDGNIYFIPKNQGLKAAEYWWIRNDWLEKLGLDAPTDIDEFEKVMYAFRNEDPNGNGLKDEIPLFDRAGWKMPEEYLYLFDSSTGFYTRNGVVEFEPLEENFRYGVRKLIQWYKDGIIDPEIFTRGNKSRDVLFSANLGGCTHDWVSTSEYNVKLASDVPGIELIAIAPPADQNGVVKERTERFPGVGWGISSACKDPVTVIKFFDYLFTEDGSALMNWGIEGEEWYTDENGNKKFYDSVLKGNQSVVGYLRSIGSLYRVGFNQDGGYELASMNKWGFAASNLYESHPEWFLEDQPPYSDGELDMKYQPEDESRYKRIMNNIKPYVEEKFQSWIIGTADFEADYDKFISELHARGIDEAIAINQKAYDYYMSAGK
;
A
#
# COMPACT_ATOMS: atom_id res chain seq x y z
N MET A 1 31.97 43.33 -41.66
CA MET A 1 31.09 44.50 -41.52
C MET A 1 30.49 44.47 -40.12
N LYS A 2 30.96 45.40 -39.29
CA LYS A 2 30.51 45.58 -37.90
C LYS A 2 29.16 46.27 -37.90
N LYS A 3 28.18 45.82 -37.11
CA LYS A 3 27.04 46.65 -36.69
C LYS A 3 26.91 46.55 -35.18
N THR A 4 27.21 47.64 -34.54
CA THR A 4 27.04 48.02 -33.15
C THR A 4 25.57 48.17 -32.84
N LEU A 5 25.09 47.58 -31.71
CA LEU A 5 23.75 47.83 -31.18
C LEU A 5 23.88 48.59 -29.86
N THR A 6 23.32 49.81 -29.87
CA THR A 6 23.33 50.79 -28.80
C THR A 6 22.24 50.43 -27.77
N VAL A 7 22.63 50.32 -26.50
CA VAL A 7 21.71 50.15 -25.35
C VAL A 7 21.23 51.55 -24.92
N LEU A 8 19.92 51.76 -24.90
CA LEU A 8 19.28 52.96 -24.35
C LEU A 8 18.77 52.67 -22.95
N ILE A 9 19.40 53.28 -21.95
CA ILE A 9 18.93 53.26 -20.55
C ILE A 9 17.97 54.45 -20.39
N VAL A 10 16.71 54.17 -20.03
CA VAL A 10 15.75 55.20 -19.65
C VAL A 10 15.59 55.15 -18.12
N ILE A 11 16.06 56.19 -17.47
CA ILE A 11 15.84 56.48 -16.06
C ILE A 11 14.49 57.18 -15.94
N LEU A 12 13.54 56.63 -15.23
CA LEU A 12 12.29 57.30 -14.86
C LEU A 12 12.30 57.63 -13.38
N LEU A 13 12.27 58.94 -13.11
CA LEU A 13 12.22 59.58 -11.82
C LEU A 13 10.84 59.37 -11.13
N LEU A 14 10.89 59.14 -9.83
CA LEU A 14 9.76 59.15 -8.91
C LEU A 14 9.02 60.48 -8.87
N ALA A 15 7.70 60.44 -8.93
CA ALA A 15 6.83 61.47 -8.43
C ALA A 15 5.76 60.80 -7.54
N ALA A 16 5.80 61.07 -6.24
CA ALA A 16 4.77 60.71 -5.30
C ALA A 16 3.65 61.74 -5.31
N PRO A 17 2.38 61.38 -5.31
CA PRO A 17 1.32 62.29 -4.86
C PRO A 17 0.95 61.97 -3.41
N LEU A 18 1.05 62.96 -2.55
CA LEU A 18 0.34 63.04 -1.30
C LEU A 18 -1.17 63.11 -1.56
N PHE A 19 -1.93 62.16 -1.05
CA PHE A 19 -3.38 62.27 -0.93
C PHE A 19 -3.77 62.22 0.54
N ALA A 20 -4.52 63.21 0.91
CA ALA A 20 -5.10 63.46 2.21
C ALA A 20 -6.18 62.42 2.56
N GLY A 21 -6.35 62.23 3.86
CA GLY A 21 -7.21 61.21 4.46
C GLY A 21 -8.67 61.24 4.03
N GLY A 22 -9.17 60.06 3.79
CA GLY A 22 -10.57 59.70 3.83
C GLY A 22 -10.68 58.49 4.77
N GLN A 23 -11.36 58.67 5.91
CA GLN A 23 -11.77 57.56 6.76
C GLN A 23 -12.74 56.68 5.93
N SER A 24 -12.25 55.53 5.50
CA SER A 24 -13.11 54.40 5.11
C SER A 24 -13.50 53.66 6.38
N GLU A 25 -14.76 53.71 6.70
CA GLU A 25 -15.37 52.78 7.64
C GLU A 25 -15.11 51.34 7.10
N THR A 26 -14.20 50.64 7.75
CA THR A 26 -14.09 49.19 7.61
C THR A 26 -15.38 48.61 8.20
N THR A 27 -16.32 48.24 7.35
CA THR A 27 -17.31 47.25 7.68
C THR A 27 -16.56 46.00 8.10
N ALA A 28 -16.51 45.75 9.40
CA ALA A 28 -16.13 44.47 9.95
C ALA A 28 -17.07 43.43 9.34
N GLY A 29 -16.57 42.72 8.33
CA GLY A 29 -17.21 41.48 7.90
C GLY A 29 -17.27 40.58 9.14
N THR A 30 -18.44 40.30 9.61
CA THR A 30 -18.70 39.23 10.56
C THR A 30 -18.17 37.96 9.89
N THR A 31 -16.98 37.50 10.28
CA THR A 31 -16.56 36.13 10.05
C THR A 31 -17.64 35.28 10.68
N ALA A 32 -18.43 34.61 9.86
CA ALA A 32 -19.39 33.63 10.34
C ALA A 32 -18.61 32.67 11.25
N ALA A 33 -19.10 32.48 12.48
CA ALA A 33 -18.45 31.58 13.41
C ALA A 33 -18.38 30.20 12.76
N VAL A 34 -17.17 29.65 12.67
CA VAL A 34 -16.97 28.30 12.13
C VAL A 34 -17.76 27.33 13.01
N ARG A 35 -18.67 26.56 12.42
CA ARG A 35 -19.44 25.57 13.17
C ARG A 35 -18.51 24.54 13.81
N PRO A 36 -18.82 24.05 15.03
CA PRO A 36 -18.09 22.95 15.63
C PRO A 36 -18.25 21.67 14.79
N THR A 37 -17.27 20.79 14.81
CA THR A 37 -17.32 19.50 14.11
C THR A 37 -18.29 18.53 14.78
N LEU A 38 -18.40 18.60 16.11
CA LEU A 38 -19.32 17.77 16.88
C LEU A 38 -20.44 18.61 17.47
N ASN A 39 -21.59 17.98 17.62
CA ASN A 39 -22.72 18.48 18.40
C ASN A 39 -22.43 18.39 19.90
N GLU A 40 -23.29 19.00 20.75
CA GLU A 40 -23.15 18.95 22.21
C GLU A 40 -23.23 17.52 22.78
N ASP A 41 -23.88 16.60 22.09
CA ASP A 41 -23.99 15.18 22.46
C ASP A 41 -22.81 14.32 21.95
N GLY A 42 -21.83 14.93 21.29
CA GLY A 42 -20.65 14.26 20.75
C GLY A 42 -20.86 13.61 19.37
N THR A 43 -22.06 13.70 18.78
CA THR A 43 -22.30 13.22 17.42
C THR A 43 -21.70 14.17 16.38
N PHE A 44 -21.41 13.65 15.18
CA PHE A 44 -20.85 14.46 14.10
C PHE A 44 -21.90 15.46 13.57
N HIS A 45 -21.49 16.72 13.37
CA HIS A 45 -22.40 17.78 12.92
C HIS A 45 -22.63 17.71 11.41
N LEU A 46 -23.84 17.30 10.99
CA LEU A 46 -24.25 17.25 9.58
C LEU A 46 -25.43 18.20 9.30
N PRO A 47 -25.53 18.74 8.07
CA PRO A 47 -24.50 18.73 7.02
C PRO A 47 -23.28 19.57 7.40
N ILE A 48 -22.11 19.24 6.86
CA ILE A 48 -20.83 19.95 7.16
C ILE A 48 -20.90 21.39 6.62
N ALA A 49 -21.39 21.57 5.40
CA ALA A 49 -21.57 22.88 4.78
C ALA A 49 -23.06 23.31 4.81
N ASP A 50 -23.32 24.60 5.03
CA ASP A 50 -24.68 25.15 5.05
C ASP A 50 -25.38 25.11 3.69
N THR A 51 -24.59 25.19 2.63
CA THR A 51 -25.03 25.16 1.24
C THR A 51 -24.17 24.18 0.44
N PRO A 52 -24.71 23.60 -0.65
CA PRO A 52 -23.92 22.76 -1.52
C PRO A 52 -22.62 23.43 -1.95
N THR A 53 -21.49 22.80 -1.61
CA THR A 53 -20.13 23.29 -1.86
C THR A 53 -19.37 22.26 -2.67
N GLU A 54 -18.73 22.70 -3.76
CA GLU A 54 -17.93 21.84 -4.63
C GLU A 54 -16.45 22.20 -4.51
N PHE A 55 -15.62 21.18 -4.30
CA PHE A 55 -14.14 21.27 -4.34
C PHE A 55 -13.60 20.50 -5.54
N SER A 56 -12.48 20.95 -6.06
CA SER A 56 -11.73 20.21 -7.07
C SER A 56 -10.88 19.12 -6.43
N ILE A 57 -10.78 17.96 -7.11
CA ILE A 57 -10.00 16.82 -6.61
C ILE A 57 -9.10 16.25 -7.70
N PHE A 58 -7.84 16.03 -7.35
CA PHE A 58 -6.92 15.18 -8.10
C PHE A 58 -6.82 13.83 -7.39
N LEU A 59 -7.40 12.80 -7.97
CA LEU A 59 -7.37 11.45 -7.41
C LEU A 59 -7.58 10.41 -8.51
N ASN A 60 -6.71 9.41 -8.53
CA ASN A 60 -6.79 8.25 -9.42
C ASN A 60 -6.45 6.99 -8.63
N PHE A 61 -7.06 5.87 -8.93
CA PHE A 61 -6.79 4.61 -8.29
C PHE A 61 -6.83 3.48 -9.32
N ASN A 62 -5.71 2.78 -9.49
CA ASN A 62 -5.58 1.70 -10.47
C ASN A 62 -6.03 2.13 -11.90
N ASN A 63 -5.55 3.27 -12.36
CA ASN A 63 -5.93 3.86 -13.65
C ASN A 63 -7.44 4.17 -13.80
N MET A 64 -8.12 4.37 -12.69
CA MET A 64 -9.53 4.75 -12.63
C MET A 64 -9.63 6.13 -11.97
N PRO A 65 -9.76 7.23 -12.74
CA PRO A 65 -9.92 8.57 -12.21
C PRO A 65 -11.18 8.66 -11.34
N PHE A 66 -11.14 9.54 -10.34
CA PHE A 66 -12.29 9.81 -9.49
C PHE A 66 -13.53 10.20 -10.32
N ASP A 67 -14.67 9.61 -9.98
CA ASP A 67 -15.94 9.89 -10.63
C ASP A 67 -17.01 10.26 -9.58
N SER A 68 -17.43 11.52 -9.60
CA SER A 68 -18.47 12.04 -8.69
C SER A 68 -19.84 11.40 -8.88
N SER A 69 -20.08 10.68 -9.97
CA SER A 69 -21.33 9.97 -10.23
C SER A 69 -21.46 8.65 -9.45
N TRP A 70 -20.38 8.16 -8.84
CA TRP A 70 -20.45 6.98 -7.99
C TRP A 70 -21.43 7.18 -6.84
N LYS A 71 -22.29 6.19 -6.62
CA LYS A 71 -23.40 6.33 -5.69
C LYS A 71 -22.99 6.61 -4.25
N VAL A 72 -21.86 6.08 -3.79
CA VAL A 72 -21.32 6.38 -2.45
C VAL A 72 -20.94 7.85 -2.34
N TRP A 73 -20.33 8.44 -3.37
CA TRP A 73 -19.94 9.86 -3.37
C TRP A 73 -21.15 10.78 -3.53
N GLN A 74 -22.20 10.34 -4.24
CA GLN A 74 -23.49 11.07 -4.28
C GLN A 74 -24.17 11.04 -2.91
N ARG A 75 -24.10 9.90 -2.20
CA ARG A 75 -24.63 9.79 -0.83
C ARG A 75 -23.84 10.68 0.12
N LEU A 76 -22.50 10.67 0.07
CA LEU A 76 -21.65 11.58 0.85
C LEU A 76 -22.00 13.05 0.58
N ALA A 77 -22.19 13.42 -0.69
CA ALA A 77 -22.58 14.79 -1.04
C ALA A 77 -23.96 15.19 -0.49
N ALA A 78 -24.93 14.26 -0.47
CA ALA A 78 -26.25 14.50 0.10
C ALA A 78 -26.19 14.66 1.62
N ASP A 79 -25.38 13.86 2.32
CA ASP A 79 -25.27 13.89 3.77
C ASP A 79 -24.48 15.11 4.27
N THR A 80 -23.45 15.53 3.54
CA THR A 80 -22.49 16.56 3.97
C THR A 80 -22.66 17.93 3.35
N ASN A 81 -23.45 18.05 2.26
CA ASN A 81 -23.48 19.20 1.34
C ASN A 81 -22.11 19.48 0.67
N ILE A 82 -21.21 18.48 0.59
CA ILE A 82 -19.89 18.62 -0.05
C ILE A 82 -19.80 17.64 -1.21
N SER A 83 -19.41 18.15 -2.37
CA SER A 83 -19.14 17.36 -3.57
C SER A 83 -17.74 17.64 -4.11
N PHE A 84 -17.22 16.70 -4.92
CA PHE A 84 -15.93 16.84 -5.53
C PHE A 84 -16.02 16.71 -7.04
N LYS A 85 -15.20 17.51 -7.74
CA LYS A 85 -15.07 17.47 -9.19
C LYS A 85 -13.66 17.07 -9.57
N SER A 86 -13.53 15.97 -10.29
CA SER A 86 -12.22 15.51 -10.80
C SER A 86 -11.58 16.53 -11.74
N VAL A 87 -10.30 16.81 -11.52
CA VAL A 87 -9.46 17.57 -12.48
C VAL A 87 -8.79 16.64 -13.49
N ILE A 88 -8.89 15.33 -13.32
CA ILE A 88 -8.36 14.32 -14.24
C ILE A 88 -9.47 13.98 -15.27
N SER A 89 -9.10 13.99 -16.54
CA SER A 89 -10.02 13.51 -17.58
C SER A 89 -10.24 12.00 -17.45
N GLN A 90 -11.50 11.56 -17.57
CA GLN A 90 -11.84 10.14 -17.57
C GLN A 90 -11.18 9.33 -18.70
N SER A 91 -10.67 10.01 -19.73
CA SER A 91 -9.90 9.40 -20.81
C SER A 91 -8.39 9.28 -20.52
N ASN A 92 -7.90 9.94 -19.46
CA ASN A 92 -6.50 9.90 -19.05
C ASN A 92 -6.34 9.00 -17.82
N SER A 93 -5.98 7.75 -18.06
CA SER A 93 -5.78 6.76 -17.00
C SER A 93 -4.36 6.76 -16.41
N ASN A 94 -3.39 7.46 -17.03
CA ASN A 94 -2.03 7.52 -16.49
C ASN A 94 -1.94 8.54 -15.35
N GLU A 95 -1.88 8.03 -14.13
CA GLU A 95 -1.84 8.85 -12.91
C GLU A 95 -0.59 9.74 -12.86
N THR A 96 0.58 9.19 -13.17
CA THR A 96 1.85 9.93 -13.11
C THR A 96 1.90 11.06 -14.12
N GLU A 97 1.45 10.84 -15.35
CA GLU A 97 1.37 11.91 -16.37
C GLU A 97 0.41 13.01 -15.93
N ALA A 98 -0.76 12.64 -15.43
CA ALA A 98 -1.76 13.62 -14.97
C ALA A 98 -1.23 14.44 -13.77
N TYR A 99 -0.53 13.78 -12.83
CA TYR A 99 0.09 14.45 -11.68
C TYR A 99 1.16 15.45 -12.11
N ASN A 100 2.09 15.04 -12.96
CA ASN A 100 3.13 15.90 -13.48
C ASN A 100 2.55 17.08 -14.29
N LEU A 101 1.47 16.87 -15.03
CA LEU A 101 0.78 17.93 -15.76
C LEU A 101 0.13 18.95 -14.80
N MET A 102 -0.52 18.48 -13.74
CA MET A 102 -1.08 19.35 -12.70
C MET A 102 0.00 20.21 -12.06
N LEU A 103 1.13 19.62 -11.64
CA LEU A 103 2.26 20.35 -11.05
C LEU A 103 2.86 21.36 -12.03
N SER A 104 3.09 20.97 -13.28
CA SER A 104 3.70 21.83 -14.31
C SER A 104 2.81 23.01 -14.67
N SER A 105 1.49 22.85 -14.59
CA SER A 105 0.53 23.93 -14.87
C SER A 105 0.44 24.96 -13.73
N GLY A 106 0.88 24.60 -12.52
CA GLY A 106 0.70 25.41 -11.32
C GLY A 106 -0.75 25.52 -10.84
N ASN A 107 -1.70 24.80 -11.45
CA ASN A 107 -3.11 24.78 -11.09
C ASN A 107 -3.39 23.55 -10.21
N LEU A 108 -3.12 23.66 -8.93
CA LEU A 108 -3.38 22.58 -7.98
C LEU A 108 -4.89 22.42 -7.73
N ALA A 109 -5.36 21.18 -7.65
CA ALA A 109 -6.69 20.88 -7.14
C ALA A 109 -6.77 21.22 -5.64
N ASP A 110 -7.98 21.48 -5.11
CA ASP A 110 -8.18 21.74 -3.68
C ASP A 110 -7.74 20.55 -2.82
N VAL A 111 -8.02 19.34 -3.30
CA VAL A 111 -7.67 18.08 -2.67
C VAL A 111 -6.81 17.26 -3.61
N ILE A 112 -5.70 16.73 -3.10
CA ILE A 112 -4.76 15.92 -3.87
C ILE A 112 -4.50 14.61 -3.15
N GLY A 113 -4.80 13.49 -3.83
CA GLY A 113 -4.37 12.14 -3.45
C GLY A 113 -3.51 11.54 -4.55
N TYR A 114 -2.39 10.93 -4.17
CA TYR A 114 -1.44 10.34 -5.11
C TYR A 114 -0.87 9.03 -4.61
N VAL A 115 -0.38 8.19 -5.53
CA VAL A 115 0.14 6.86 -5.21
C VAL A 115 1.42 6.89 -4.36
N SER A 116 2.21 7.95 -4.48
CA SER A 116 3.49 8.09 -3.80
C SER A 116 3.37 8.98 -2.56
N THR A 117 3.55 8.41 -1.38
CA THR A 117 3.65 9.14 -0.11
C THR A 117 4.80 10.14 -0.13
N ALA A 118 5.97 9.73 -0.65
CA ALA A 118 7.14 10.59 -0.77
C ALA A 118 6.88 11.83 -1.64
N ASP A 119 6.12 11.68 -2.73
CA ASP A 119 5.77 12.81 -3.59
C ASP A 119 4.77 13.76 -2.92
N LEU A 120 3.80 13.24 -2.14
CA LEU A 120 2.89 14.08 -1.35
C LEU A 120 3.65 14.85 -0.26
N GLU A 121 4.60 14.21 0.41
CA GLU A 121 5.44 14.87 1.42
C GLU A 121 6.35 15.93 0.78
N SER A 122 6.95 15.63 -0.36
CA SER A 122 7.75 16.61 -1.11
C SER A 122 6.90 17.80 -1.53
N LEU A 123 5.72 17.56 -2.09
CA LEU A 123 4.77 18.62 -2.45
C LEU A 123 4.37 19.47 -1.22
N GLY A 124 4.21 18.85 -0.05
CA GLY A 124 3.92 19.54 1.21
C GLY A 124 5.08 20.42 1.66
N ARG A 125 6.29 19.89 1.73
CA ARG A 125 7.50 20.65 2.08
C ARG A 125 7.77 21.80 1.12
N ASP A 126 7.41 21.64 -0.16
CA ASP A 126 7.51 22.69 -1.20
C ASP A 126 6.36 23.71 -1.15
N GLY A 127 5.41 23.57 -0.21
CA GLY A 127 4.28 24.49 -0.01
C GLY A 127 3.10 24.27 -0.97
N GLY A 128 3.06 23.16 -1.68
CA GLY A 128 1.92 22.77 -2.53
C GLY A 128 0.77 22.15 -1.72
N LEU A 129 1.06 21.45 -0.62
CA LEU A 129 0.08 21.06 0.40
C LEU A 129 0.26 21.89 1.66
N ILE A 130 -0.83 22.14 2.38
CA ILE A 130 -0.78 22.84 3.67
C ILE A 130 -0.51 21.84 4.81
N PRO A 131 0.20 22.24 5.89
CA PRO A 131 0.27 21.46 7.12
C PRO A 131 -1.12 21.28 7.73
N LEU A 132 -1.46 20.06 8.12
CA LEU A 132 -2.78 19.72 8.67
C LEU A 132 -2.81 19.65 10.18
N ASN A 133 -1.68 19.79 10.89
CA ASN A 133 -1.57 19.63 12.33
C ASN A 133 -2.62 20.46 13.10
N ASP A 134 -2.65 21.78 12.90
CA ASP A 134 -3.59 22.67 13.58
C ASP A 134 -5.05 22.38 13.16
N LEU A 135 -5.28 22.05 11.90
CA LEU A 135 -6.62 21.69 11.42
C LEU A 135 -7.12 20.39 12.04
N ILE A 136 -6.23 19.39 12.23
CA ILE A 136 -6.58 18.15 12.91
C ILE A 136 -6.91 18.42 14.36
N ASP A 137 -6.07 19.18 15.06
CA ASP A 137 -6.26 19.48 16.47
C ASP A 137 -7.57 20.23 16.75
N GLU A 138 -7.97 21.13 15.87
CA GLU A 138 -9.12 22.02 16.10
C GLU A 138 -10.42 21.47 15.47
N TYR A 139 -10.36 20.79 14.31
CA TYR A 139 -11.55 20.47 13.52
C TYR A 139 -11.73 18.99 13.18
N ALA A 140 -10.77 18.10 13.51
CA ALA A 140 -10.81 16.68 13.10
C ALA A 140 -10.64 15.72 14.29
N PRO A 141 -11.63 15.67 15.21
CA PRO A 141 -11.52 14.89 16.45
C PRO A 141 -11.43 13.38 16.24
N ASN A 142 -12.01 12.83 15.16
CA ASN A 142 -11.97 11.40 14.87
C ASN A 142 -10.60 10.98 14.29
N ILE A 143 -10.02 11.78 13.40
CA ILE A 143 -8.66 11.60 12.90
C ILE A 143 -7.66 11.73 14.05
N LYS A 144 -7.81 12.76 14.92
CA LYS A 144 -6.98 12.94 16.10
C LYS A 144 -7.04 11.73 17.02
N LYS A 145 -8.24 11.24 17.30
CA LYS A 145 -8.44 10.04 18.12
C LYS A 145 -7.72 8.82 17.52
N MET A 146 -7.85 8.60 16.21
CA MET A 146 -7.14 7.51 15.51
C MET A 146 -5.62 7.65 15.68
N MET A 147 -5.07 8.85 15.51
CA MET A 147 -3.65 9.11 15.70
C MET A 147 -3.17 8.93 17.14
N ASP A 148 -4.03 9.18 18.12
CA ASP A 148 -3.71 9.00 19.54
C ASP A 148 -3.79 7.51 19.96
N GLU A 149 -4.67 6.73 19.34
CA GLU A 149 -4.88 5.31 19.64
C GLU A 149 -3.95 4.39 18.83
N ASP A 150 -3.50 4.81 17.62
CA ASP A 150 -2.60 4.07 16.75
C ASP A 150 -1.32 4.85 16.45
N PRO A 151 -0.22 4.58 17.19
CA PRO A 151 1.07 5.22 16.93
C PRO A 151 1.63 4.97 15.53
N LYS A 152 1.39 3.79 14.93
CA LYS A 152 1.83 3.49 13.54
C LYS A 152 1.11 4.39 12.53
N PHE A 153 -0.18 4.65 12.73
CA PHE A 153 -0.95 5.57 11.89
C PHE A 153 -0.40 7.01 11.97
N ARG A 154 -0.12 7.48 13.19
CA ARG A 154 0.51 8.80 13.41
C ARG A 154 1.89 8.90 12.75
N GLN A 155 2.76 7.91 12.99
CA GLN A 155 4.11 7.85 12.40
C GLN A 155 4.06 7.89 10.88
N TYR A 156 3.15 7.11 10.28
CA TYR A 156 2.98 7.07 8.83
C TYR A 156 2.51 8.41 8.25
N ALA A 157 1.64 9.15 8.95
CA ALA A 157 1.16 10.45 8.52
C ALA A 157 2.20 11.58 8.69
N THR A 158 3.11 11.46 9.69
CA THR A 158 4.04 12.56 10.07
C THR A 158 5.26 12.58 9.16
N SER A 159 5.50 13.71 8.50
CA SER A 159 6.69 13.97 7.67
C SER A 159 7.92 14.29 8.51
N THR A 160 9.11 14.28 7.89
CA THR A 160 10.41 14.51 8.55
C THR A 160 10.60 15.91 9.14
N ASP A 161 9.75 16.86 8.78
CA ASP A 161 9.70 18.21 9.36
C ASP A 161 8.68 18.34 10.51
N GLY A 162 8.03 17.23 10.91
CA GLY A 162 7.02 17.18 11.96
C GLY A 162 5.60 17.57 11.52
N ASN A 163 5.42 17.94 10.24
CA ASN A 163 4.12 18.29 9.70
C ASN A 163 3.38 17.04 9.18
N ILE A 164 2.06 17.13 9.15
CA ILE A 164 1.18 16.16 8.50
C ILE A 164 0.65 16.83 7.24
N TYR A 165 0.95 16.26 6.07
CA TYR A 165 0.54 16.83 4.78
C TYR A 165 -0.58 16.05 4.11
N PHE A 166 -0.87 14.83 4.57
CA PHE A 166 -1.95 14.02 4.07
C PHE A 166 -2.54 13.14 5.18
N ILE A 167 -3.80 12.75 5.01
CA ILE A 167 -4.48 11.81 5.90
C ILE A 167 -4.44 10.44 5.24
N PRO A 168 -3.75 9.46 5.81
CA PRO A 168 -3.68 8.12 5.26
C PRO A 168 -4.97 7.33 5.47
N LYS A 169 -5.10 6.22 4.74
CA LYS A 169 -6.10 5.20 5.00
C LYS A 169 -5.57 4.25 6.08
N ASN A 170 -6.32 4.03 7.14
CA ASN A 170 -6.03 2.98 8.10
C ASN A 170 -6.28 1.59 7.49
N GLN A 171 -5.69 0.53 8.02
CA GLN A 171 -5.89 -0.86 7.56
C GLN A 171 -6.66 -1.66 8.63
N GLY A 172 -7.65 -2.44 8.17
CA GLY A 172 -8.53 -3.19 9.08
C GLY A 172 -7.95 -4.53 9.53
N LEU A 173 -7.19 -5.22 8.66
CA LEU A 173 -6.53 -6.50 8.95
C LEU A 173 -5.03 -6.35 8.79
N LYS A 174 -4.25 -7.11 9.57
CA LYS A 174 -2.78 -7.09 9.53
C LYS A 174 -2.23 -7.75 8.28
N ALA A 175 -2.84 -8.84 7.82
CA ALA A 175 -2.43 -9.58 6.64
C ALA A 175 -3.45 -9.51 5.51
N ALA A 176 -2.98 -9.59 4.28
CA ALA A 176 -3.79 -9.78 3.09
C ALA A 176 -3.23 -10.89 2.20
N GLU A 177 -2.01 -11.31 2.45
CA GLU A 177 -1.27 -12.35 1.74
C GLU A 177 -0.95 -13.49 2.68
N TYR A 178 -0.96 -14.70 2.15
CA TYR A 178 -0.86 -15.91 2.94
C TYR A 178 -0.09 -16.98 2.16
N TRP A 179 0.56 -17.89 2.85
CA TRP A 179 1.13 -19.10 2.24
C TRP A 179 0.00 -20.07 1.93
N TRP A 180 -0.35 -20.17 0.63
CA TRP A 180 -1.38 -21.09 0.12
C TRP A 180 -0.76 -22.37 -0.37
N ILE A 181 -1.30 -23.52 0.06
CA ILE A 181 -0.82 -24.84 -0.35
C ILE A 181 -1.99 -25.75 -0.77
N ARG A 182 -1.73 -26.67 -1.68
CA ARG A 182 -2.68 -27.71 -2.13
C ARG A 182 -2.88 -28.76 -1.04
N ASN A 183 -3.95 -28.62 -0.25
CA ASN A 183 -4.32 -29.58 0.78
C ASN A 183 -4.68 -30.94 0.21
N ASP A 184 -5.41 -30.97 -0.92
CA ASP A 184 -5.77 -32.20 -1.63
C ASP A 184 -4.53 -32.99 -2.09
N TRP A 185 -3.41 -32.32 -2.42
CA TRP A 185 -2.15 -32.99 -2.72
C TRP A 185 -1.46 -33.52 -1.46
N LEU A 186 -1.49 -32.76 -0.37
CA LEU A 186 -0.99 -33.24 0.93
C LEU A 186 -1.73 -34.51 1.37
N GLU A 187 -3.06 -34.50 1.36
CA GLU A 187 -3.89 -35.66 1.71
C GLU A 187 -3.60 -36.87 0.84
N LYS A 188 -3.48 -36.68 -0.48
CA LYS A 188 -3.20 -37.75 -1.44
C LYS A 188 -1.85 -38.42 -1.18
N LEU A 189 -0.84 -37.63 -0.77
CA LEU A 189 0.50 -38.12 -0.48
C LEU A 189 0.67 -38.55 0.99
N GLY A 190 -0.35 -38.33 1.84
CA GLY A 190 -0.28 -38.65 3.27
C GLY A 190 0.71 -37.77 4.02
N LEU A 191 0.81 -36.51 3.64
CA LEU A 191 1.68 -35.50 4.24
C LEU A 191 0.86 -34.52 5.07
N ASP A 192 1.45 -34.04 6.16
CA ASP A 192 0.92 -32.95 6.95
C ASP A 192 1.35 -31.59 6.33
N ALA A 193 0.61 -30.52 6.66
CA ALA A 193 0.99 -29.17 6.31
C ALA A 193 2.34 -28.81 6.99
N PRO A 194 3.32 -28.27 6.25
CA PRO A 194 4.65 -27.99 6.79
C PRO A 194 4.61 -26.84 7.81
N THR A 195 5.39 -26.98 8.89
CA THR A 195 5.50 -26.01 9.98
C THR A 195 6.87 -25.31 10.03
N ASP A 196 7.87 -25.89 9.39
CA ASP A 196 9.21 -25.33 9.27
C ASP A 196 9.78 -25.52 7.85
N ILE A 197 10.96 -24.94 7.62
CA ILE A 197 11.60 -24.93 6.30
C ILE A 197 12.02 -26.33 5.84
N ASP A 198 12.37 -27.23 6.73
CA ASP A 198 12.79 -28.60 6.38
C ASP A 198 11.58 -29.44 5.96
N GLU A 199 10.46 -29.31 6.68
CA GLU A 199 9.18 -29.91 6.30
C GLU A 199 8.65 -29.31 5.00
N PHE A 200 8.75 -27.99 4.84
CA PHE A 200 8.36 -27.30 3.62
C PHE A 200 9.16 -27.82 2.40
N GLU A 201 10.48 -27.91 2.52
CA GLU A 201 11.33 -28.47 1.47
C GLU A 201 10.92 -29.90 1.12
N LYS A 202 10.69 -30.75 2.13
CA LYS A 202 10.25 -32.14 1.94
C LYS A 202 8.92 -32.22 1.18
N VAL A 203 7.95 -31.40 1.54
CA VAL A 203 6.64 -31.33 0.87
C VAL A 203 6.80 -30.88 -0.58
N MET A 204 7.61 -29.86 -0.85
CA MET A 204 7.85 -29.38 -2.22
C MET A 204 8.50 -30.46 -3.09
N TYR A 205 9.47 -31.20 -2.56
CA TYR A 205 10.07 -32.33 -3.29
C TYR A 205 9.09 -33.48 -3.51
N ALA A 206 8.18 -33.77 -2.57
CA ALA A 206 7.13 -34.75 -2.75
C ALA A 206 6.15 -34.32 -3.85
N PHE A 207 5.71 -33.06 -3.86
CA PHE A 207 4.87 -32.52 -4.93
C PHE A 207 5.53 -32.66 -6.30
N ARG A 208 6.83 -32.43 -6.41
CA ARG A 208 7.58 -32.55 -7.66
C ARG A 208 7.72 -33.99 -8.16
N ASN A 209 7.82 -34.96 -7.27
CA ASN A 209 8.31 -36.31 -7.60
C ASN A 209 7.24 -37.39 -7.58
N GLU A 210 6.09 -37.17 -6.89
CA GLU A 210 5.15 -38.23 -6.55
C GLU A 210 3.79 -38.12 -7.28
N ASP A 211 3.69 -37.28 -8.34
CA ASP A 211 2.50 -37.13 -9.19
C ASP A 211 1.19 -36.92 -8.40
N PRO A 212 1.10 -35.86 -7.54
CA PRO A 212 -0.11 -35.61 -6.76
C PRO A 212 -1.31 -35.20 -7.63
N ASN A 213 -1.13 -34.64 -8.82
CA ASN A 213 -2.22 -34.34 -9.74
C ASN A 213 -2.77 -35.60 -10.42
N GLY A 214 -2.00 -36.71 -10.44
CA GLY A 214 -2.42 -38.03 -10.94
C GLY A 214 -2.52 -38.18 -12.44
N ASN A 215 -1.80 -37.36 -13.19
CA ASN A 215 -1.82 -37.40 -14.66
C ASN A 215 -0.76 -38.35 -15.24
N GLY A 216 0.10 -38.96 -14.41
CA GLY A 216 1.16 -39.88 -14.80
C GLY A 216 2.44 -39.19 -15.29
N LEU A 217 2.54 -37.87 -15.16
CA LEU A 217 3.69 -37.09 -15.56
C LEU A 217 4.33 -36.45 -14.30
N LYS A 218 5.58 -36.05 -14.43
CA LYS A 218 6.27 -35.23 -13.40
C LYS A 218 6.33 -33.79 -13.88
N ASP A 219 5.18 -33.15 -13.98
CA ASP A 219 5.03 -31.81 -14.52
C ASP A 219 4.50 -30.80 -13.50
N GLU A 220 4.33 -31.22 -12.26
CA GLU A 220 3.95 -30.33 -11.18
C GLU A 220 4.99 -29.21 -10.99
N ILE A 221 4.46 -28.05 -10.61
CA ILE A 221 5.22 -26.86 -10.25
C ILE A 221 4.94 -26.58 -8.75
N PRO A 222 5.77 -27.15 -7.86
CA PRO A 222 5.53 -27.08 -6.42
C PRO A 222 5.44 -25.67 -5.87
N LEU A 223 6.32 -24.76 -6.33
CA LEU A 223 6.41 -23.39 -5.86
C LEU A 223 6.43 -22.40 -7.03
N PHE A 224 5.49 -21.48 -7.04
CA PHE A 224 5.35 -20.48 -8.09
C PHE A 224 4.85 -19.15 -7.55
N ASP A 225 5.05 -18.09 -8.31
CA ASP A 225 4.61 -16.75 -7.98
C ASP A 225 4.06 -16.00 -9.20
N ARG A 226 3.51 -14.80 -9.00
CA ARG A 226 2.97 -13.96 -10.08
C ARG A 226 4.02 -12.94 -10.52
N ALA A 227 4.89 -13.29 -11.47
CA ALA A 227 5.92 -12.41 -12.00
C ALA A 227 5.36 -11.03 -12.41
N GLY A 228 6.03 -9.96 -11.98
CA GLY A 228 5.60 -8.58 -12.20
C GLY A 228 4.69 -8.00 -11.11
N TRP A 229 4.20 -8.84 -10.17
CA TRP A 229 3.50 -8.44 -8.93
C TRP A 229 4.26 -8.94 -7.72
N LYS A 230 4.71 -10.17 -7.81
CA LYS A 230 5.52 -10.87 -6.84
C LYS A 230 6.78 -11.35 -7.55
N MET A 231 7.87 -11.39 -6.85
CA MET A 231 9.15 -11.78 -7.41
C MET A 231 9.71 -12.95 -6.59
N PRO A 232 10.48 -13.84 -7.21
CA PRO A 232 11.05 -14.98 -6.49
C PRO A 232 11.97 -14.59 -5.35
N GLU A 233 12.35 -13.32 -5.26
CA GLU A 233 13.05 -12.73 -4.12
C GLU A 233 12.28 -12.89 -2.80
N GLU A 234 10.94 -12.91 -2.84
CA GLU A 234 10.10 -13.11 -1.65
C GLU A 234 10.29 -14.51 -1.03
N TYR A 235 10.76 -15.51 -1.80
CA TYR A 235 11.10 -16.80 -1.21
C TYR A 235 12.29 -16.76 -0.25
N LEU A 236 13.09 -15.68 -0.31
CA LEU A 236 14.11 -15.43 0.69
C LEU A 236 13.53 -15.18 2.09
N TYR A 237 12.26 -14.78 2.20
CA TYR A 237 11.57 -14.61 3.49
C TYR A 237 11.53 -15.92 4.29
N LEU A 238 11.46 -17.07 3.61
CA LEU A 238 11.57 -18.40 4.22
C LEU A 238 12.90 -18.63 4.94
N PHE A 239 13.91 -17.83 4.65
CA PHE A 239 15.26 -17.92 5.21
C PHE A 239 15.62 -16.66 6.02
N ASP A 240 14.63 -15.89 6.46
CA ASP A 240 14.81 -14.60 7.14
C ASP A 240 15.72 -13.65 6.37
N SER A 241 15.47 -13.50 5.06
CA SER A 241 16.27 -12.65 4.17
C SER A 241 15.43 -12.02 3.06
N SER A 242 16.01 -11.05 2.34
CA SER A 242 15.48 -10.41 1.13
C SER A 242 16.59 -9.83 0.26
N THR A 243 16.24 -9.16 -0.83
CA THR A 243 17.19 -8.44 -1.70
C THR A 243 17.38 -6.97 -1.31
N GLY A 244 16.76 -6.51 -0.23
CA GLY A 244 16.74 -5.12 0.20
C GLY A 244 17.17 -4.89 1.64
N PHE A 245 16.58 -3.86 2.25
CA PHE A 245 16.83 -3.48 3.63
C PHE A 245 15.83 -4.12 4.57
N TYR A 246 16.27 -4.39 5.79
CA TYR A 246 15.47 -4.88 6.87
C TYR A 246 16.00 -4.38 8.22
N THR A 247 15.20 -4.46 9.28
CA THR A 247 15.65 -4.08 10.63
C THR A 247 15.65 -5.29 11.55
N ARG A 248 16.72 -5.45 12.34
CA ARG A 248 16.80 -6.44 13.41
C ARG A 248 17.31 -5.77 14.68
N ASN A 249 16.54 -5.88 15.75
CA ASN A 249 16.89 -5.30 17.05
C ASN A 249 17.27 -3.80 16.99
N GLY A 250 16.58 -3.02 16.16
CA GLY A 250 16.84 -1.59 15.99
C GLY A 250 18.01 -1.24 15.08
N VAL A 251 18.61 -2.21 14.41
CA VAL A 251 19.70 -2.00 13.44
C VAL A 251 19.19 -2.24 12.03
N VAL A 252 19.40 -1.28 11.14
CA VAL A 252 19.11 -1.43 9.71
C VAL A 252 20.23 -2.20 9.03
N GLU A 253 19.87 -3.28 8.37
CA GLU A 253 20.78 -4.15 7.61
C GLU A 253 20.40 -4.12 6.13
N PHE A 254 21.40 -4.27 5.25
CA PHE A 254 21.18 -4.58 3.85
C PHE A 254 21.37 -6.07 3.66
N GLU A 255 20.28 -6.79 3.57
CA GLU A 255 20.25 -8.26 3.68
C GLU A 255 21.15 -9.00 2.67
N PRO A 256 21.40 -8.50 1.43
CA PRO A 256 22.38 -9.11 0.54
C PRO A 256 23.83 -9.19 1.07
N LEU A 257 24.16 -8.49 2.17
CA LEU A 257 25.45 -8.60 2.85
C LEU A 257 25.49 -9.70 3.91
N GLU A 258 24.31 -10.28 4.28
CA GLU A 258 24.16 -11.15 5.42
C GLU A 258 24.25 -12.65 5.05
N GLU A 259 24.62 -13.49 6.02
CA GLU A 259 24.74 -14.95 5.83
C GLU A 259 23.39 -15.61 5.51
N ASN A 260 22.26 -15.09 6.02
CA ASN A 260 20.93 -15.57 5.69
C ASN A 260 20.63 -15.45 4.20
N PHE A 261 21.04 -14.32 3.57
CA PHE A 261 20.92 -14.15 2.12
C PHE A 261 21.73 -15.20 1.36
N ARG A 262 22.97 -15.39 1.75
CA ARG A 262 23.86 -16.37 1.12
C ARG A 262 23.29 -17.79 1.23
N TYR A 263 22.75 -18.14 2.41
CA TYR A 263 22.10 -19.43 2.64
C TYR A 263 20.86 -19.59 1.78
N GLY A 264 19.95 -18.60 1.80
CA GLY A 264 18.70 -18.62 1.05
C GLY A 264 18.93 -18.70 -0.46
N VAL A 265 19.84 -17.90 -1.02
CA VAL A 265 20.16 -17.95 -2.45
C VAL A 265 20.65 -19.33 -2.88
N ARG A 266 21.52 -19.99 -2.07
CA ARG A 266 21.95 -21.38 -2.36
C ARG A 266 20.76 -22.35 -2.43
N LYS A 267 19.82 -22.21 -1.48
CA LYS A 267 18.61 -23.03 -1.46
C LYS A 267 17.73 -22.77 -2.69
N LEU A 268 17.51 -21.51 -3.06
CA LEU A 268 16.70 -21.17 -4.22
C LEU A 268 17.34 -21.63 -5.54
N ILE A 269 18.66 -21.54 -5.70
CA ILE A 269 19.40 -22.10 -6.85
C ILE A 269 19.16 -23.60 -6.95
N GLN A 270 19.26 -24.31 -5.83
CA GLN A 270 19.04 -25.76 -5.81
C GLN A 270 17.57 -26.09 -6.15
N TRP A 271 16.62 -25.38 -5.56
CA TRP A 271 15.20 -25.59 -5.82
C TRP A 271 14.81 -25.30 -7.28
N TYR A 272 15.37 -24.24 -7.85
CA TYR A 272 15.15 -23.94 -9.28
C TYR A 272 15.72 -25.04 -10.19
N LYS A 273 16.94 -25.48 -9.92
CA LYS A 273 17.61 -26.56 -10.65
C LYS A 273 16.84 -27.90 -10.59
N ASP A 274 16.26 -28.20 -9.43
CA ASP A 274 15.51 -29.45 -9.20
C ASP A 274 14.05 -29.35 -9.67
N GLY A 275 13.63 -28.19 -10.19
CA GLY A 275 12.27 -27.96 -10.70
C GLY A 275 11.22 -27.79 -9.59
N ILE A 276 11.63 -27.42 -8.38
CA ILE A 276 10.75 -27.03 -7.29
C ILE A 276 10.13 -25.67 -7.58
N ILE A 277 10.94 -24.69 -7.99
CA ILE A 277 10.50 -23.37 -8.42
C ILE A 277 10.10 -23.43 -9.88
N ASP A 278 9.02 -22.73 -10.24
CA ASP A 278 8.55 -22.59 -11.63
C ASP A 278 9.71 -22.20 -12.56
N PRO A 279 10.03 -23.00 -13.57
CA PRO A 279 11.10 -22.67 -14.51
C PRO A 279 10.83 -21.39 -15.31
N GLU A 280 9.59 -20.93 -15.38
CA GLU A 280 9.18 -19.68 -16.02
C GLU A 280 8.90 -18.57 -14.99
N ILE A 281 9.40 -18.67 -13.76
CA ILE A 281 9.12 -17.74 -12.65
C ILE A 281 9.35 -16.27 -13.00
N PHE A 282 10.33 -15.95 -13.84
CA PHE A 282 10.64 -14.59 -14.29
C PHE A 282 9.83 -14.14 -15.53
N THR A 283 9.12 -15.03 -16.21
CA THR A 283 8.54 -14.76 -17.54
C THR A 283 7.07 -15.12 -17.68
N ARG A 284 6.52 -15.99 -16.82
CA ARG A 284 5.12 -16.44 -16.89
C ARG A 284 4.11 -15.31 -16.72
N GLY A 285 4.48 -14.28 -15.98
CA GLY A 285 3.68 -13.07 -15.77
C GLY A 285 2.65 -13.18 -14.64
N ASN A 286 1.86 -12.13 -14.48
CA ASN A 286 0.93 -11.97 -13.36
C ASN A 286 -0.28 -12.93 -13.38
N LYS A 287 -0.45 -13.72 -14.44
CA LYS A 287 -1.52 -14.73 -14.57
C LYS A 287 -1.06 -16.15 -14.24
N SER A 288 0.16 -16.34 -13.75
CA SER A 288 0.70 -17.66 -13.40
C SER A 288 -0.26 -18.44 -12.50
N ARG A 289 -0.85 -17.80 -11.50
CA ARG A 289 -1.84 -18.39 -10.59
C ARG A 289 -3.06 -18.95 -11.35
N ASP A 290 -3.65 -18.17 -12.25
CA ASP A 290 -4.78 -18.62 -13.07
C ASP A 290 -4.38 -19.82 -13.96
N VAL A 291 -3.23 -19.74 -14.58
CA VAL A 291 -2.73 -20.78 -15.51
C VAL A 291 -2.41 -22.07 -14.77
N LEU A 292 -1.63 -21.99 -13.68
CA LEU A 292 -1.11 -23.17 -13.01
C LEU A 292 -2.18 -23.91 -12.20
N PHE A 293 -3.09 -23.21 -11.54
CA PHE A 293 -4.19 -23.87 -10.83
C PHE A 293 -5.21 -24.45 -11.82
N SER A 294 -5.56 -23.75 -12.91
CA SER A 294 -6.48 -24.28 -13.93
C SER A 294 -5.92 -25.51 -14.66
N ALA A 295 -4.60 -25.57 -14.83
CA ALA A 295 -3.92 -26.73 -15.40
C ALA A 295 -3.70 -27.86 -14.39
N ASN A 296 -4.08 -27.69 -13.12
CA ASN A 296 -3.80 -28.63 -12.02
C ASN A 296 -2.31 -28.90 -11.80
N LEU A 297 -1.44 -27.88 -11.98
CA LEU A 297 0.01 -27.99 -11.89
C LEU A 297 0.62 -27.25 -10.69
N GLY A 298 -0.02 -26.18 -10.19
CA GLY A 298 0.51 -25.35 -9.12
C GLY A 298 0.31 -25.96 -7.74
N GLY A 299 1.37 -26.03 -6.90
CA GLY A 299 1.35 -26.62 -5.57
C GLY A 299 1.21 -25.60 -4.43
N CYS A 300 2.09 -24.62 -4.37
CA CYS A 300 2.18 -23.63 -3.29
C CYS A 300 2.53 -22.25 -3.86
N THR A 301 2.01 -21.20 -3.21
CA THR A 301 2.31 -19.79 -3.53
C THR A 301 2.08 -18.91 -2.30
N HIS A 302 2.87 -17.85 -2.13
CA HIS A 302 2.58 -16.77 -1.19
C HIS A 302 1.82 -15.67 -1.92
N ASP A 303 0.52 -15.49 -1.63
CA ASP A 303 -0.31 -14.60 -2.44
C ASP A 303 -1.57 -14.13 -1.67
N TRP A 304 -2.26 -13.17 -2.25
CA TRP A 304 -3.46 -12.52 -1.71
C TRP A 304 -4.56 -13.51 -1.32
N VAL A 305 -5.38 -13.11 -0.37
CA VAL A 305 -6.58 -13.86 0.10
C VAL A 305 -7.50 -14.32 -1.03
N SER A 306 -7.50 -13.61 -2.16
CA SER A 306 -8.27 -13.99 -3.35
C SER A 306 -7.84 -15.35 -3.96
N THR A 307 -6.70 -15.90 -3.55
CA THR A 307 -6.28 -17.26 -3.92
C THR A 307 -7.27 -18.31 -3.42
N SER A 308 -7.93 -18.07 -2.30
CA SER A 308 -9.01 -18.93 -1.79
C SER A 308 -10.18 -19.12 -2.75
N GLU A 309 -10.39 -18.18 -3.69
CA GLU A 309 -11.50 -18.26 -4.66
C GLU A 309 -11.34 -19.41 -5.66
N TYR A 310 -10.11 -19.90 -5.89
CA TYR A 310 -9.87 -21.05 -6.78
C TYR A 310 -10.54 -22.32 -6.28
N ASN A 311 -10.71 -22.49 -4.97
CA ASN A 311 -11.48 -23.60 -4.39
C ASN A 311 -12.93 -23.65 -4.89
N VAL A 312 -13.49 -22.50 -5.24
CA VAL A 312 -14.85 -22.39 -5.79
C VAL A 312 -14.83 -22.37 -7.32
N LYS A 313 -13.96 -21.55 -7.89
CA LYS A 313 -13.88 -21.35 -9.36
C LYS A 313 -13.51 -22.62 -10.12
N LEU A 314 -12.62 -23.43 -9.58
CA LEU A 314 -12.11 -24.64 -10.24
C LEU A 314 -12.73 -25.94 -9.74
N ALA A 315 -13.71 -25.90 -8.86
CA ALA A 315 -14.33 -27.11 -8.31
C ALA A 315 -14.88 -28.09 -9.34
N SER A 316 -15.33 -27.60 -10.51
CA SER A 316 -15.80 -28.42 -11.63
C SER A 316 -14.67 -28.92 -12.54
N ASP A 317 -13.66 -28.10 -12.77
CA ASP A 317 -12.61 -28.34 -13.77
C ASP A 317 -11.44 -29.13 -13.17
N VAL A 318 -11.17 -28.95 -11.87
CA VAL A 318 -10.18 -29.66 -11.06
C VAL A 318 -10.90 -30.27 -9.84
N PRO A 319 -11.58 -31.41 -10.02
CA PRO A 319 -12.36 -32.02 -8.93
C PRO A 319 -11.50 -32.33 -7.70
N GLY A 320 -11.94 -31.84 -6.54
CA GLY A 320 -11.25 -32.04 -5.27
C GLY A 320 -10.18 -31.02 -4.94
N ILE A 321 -9.92 -30.03 -5.80
CA ILE A 321 -8.98 -28.95 -5.48
C ILE A 321 -9.32 -28.32 -4.14
N GLU A 322 -8.33 -28.25 -3.25
CA GLU A 322 -8.45 -27.55 -2.00
C GLU A 322 -7.14 -26.82 -1.66
N LEU A 323 -7.21 -25.50 -1.69
CA LEU A 323 -6.15 -24.60 -1.23
C LEU A 323 -6.46 -24.17 0.20
N ILE A 324 -5.53 -24.41 1.10
CA ILE A 324 -5.56 -23.90 2.48
C ILE A 324 -4.41 -22.92 2.70
N ALA A 325 -4.59 -21.98 3.61
CA ALA A 325 -3.48 -21.20 4.13
C ALA A 325 -2.78 -21.96 5.24
N ILE A 326 -1.46 -21.88 5.28
CA ILE A 326 -0.62 -22.41 6.34
C ILE A 326 0.06 -21.24 7.09
N ALA A 327 0.53 -21.49 8.30
CA ALA A 327 1.45 -20.57 8.98
C ALA A 327 2.69 -20.34 8.10
N PRO A 328 3.33 -19.16 8.16
CA PRO A 328 4.64 -19.01 7.55
C PRO A 328 5.57 -20.10 8.11
N PRO A 329 6.24 -20.92 7.28
CA PRO A 329 7.17 -21.94 7.78
C PRO A 329 8.26 -21.30 8.65
N ALA A 330 8.54 -21.87 9.81
CA ALA A 330 9.65 -21.41 10.63
C ALA A 330 10.97 -21.51 9.85
N ASP A 331 11.78 -20.47 9.92
CA ASP A 331 13.09 -20.40 9.26
C ASP A 331 14.11 -21.43 9.86
N GLN A 332 15.32 -21.44 9.33
CA GLN A 332 16.42 -22.32 9.80
C GLN A 332 16.80 -22.09 11.27
N ASN A 333 16.31 -21.03 11.91
CA ASN A 333 16.52 -20.72 13.32
C ASN A 333 15.29 -21.06 14.18
N GLY A 334 14.25 -21.61 13.58
CA GLY A 334 12.98 -21.95 14.23
C GLY A 334 12.08 -20.76 14.52
N VAL A 335 12.24 -19.63 13.78
CA VAL A 335 11.45 -18.42 13.97
C VAL A 335 10.40 -18.32 12.87
N VAL A 336 9.14 -18.15 13.27
CA VAL A 336 8.01 -17.89 12.35
C VAL A 336 7.90 -16.40 12.12
N LYS A 337 7.92 -15.97 10.86
CA LYS A 337 7.78 -14.55 10.49
C LYS A 337 6.89 -14.39 9.26
N GLU A 338 6.02 -13.39 9.34
CA GLU A 338 5.32 -12.83 8.20
C GLU A 338 5.87 -11.42 7.91
N ARG A 339 6.38 -11.21 6.70
CA ARG A 339 7.00 -9.93 6.32
C ARG A 339 6.05 -9.00 5.56
N THR A 340 4.87 -9.49 5.17
CA THR A 340 3.90 -8.72 4.38
C THR A 340 2.78 -8.12 5.26
N GLU A 341 3.15 -7.50 6.39
CA GLU A 341 2.18 -6.78 7.22
C GLU A 341 1.60 -5.60 6.42
N ARG A 342 0.29 -5.40 6.57
CA ARG A 342 -0.38 -4.23 5.99
C ARG A 342 -0.14 -3.01 6.88
N PHE A 343 0.27 -1.93 6.25
CA PHE A 343 0.47 -0.62 6.89
C PHE A 343 -0.57 0.39 6.40
N PRO A 344 -0.74 1.53 7.09
CA PRO A 344 -1.58 2.60 6.61
C PRO A 344 -1.28 2.93 5.16
N GLY A 345 -2.32 3.03 4.35
CA GLY A 345 -2.16 3.26 2.92
C GLY A 345 -2.10 4.74 2.57
N VAL A 346 -1.70 5.04 1.33
CA VAL A 346 -1.72 6.40 0.80
C VAL A 346 -3.12 7.00 0.93
N GLY A 347 -3.18 8.27 1.26
CA GLY A 347 -4.41 9.03 1.41
C GLY A 347 -4.41 10.32 0.60
N TRP A 348 -4.95 11.37 1.16
CA TRP A 348 -5.10 12.66 0.49
C TRP A 348 -4.71 13.83 1.39
N GLY A 349 -4.32 14.94 0.75
CA GLY A 349 -3.97 16.20 1.40
C GLY A 349 -4.78 17.36 0.87
N ILE A 350 -4.68 18.49 1.54
CA ILE A 350 -5.31 19.77 1.17
C ILE A 350 -4.24 20.67 0.55
N SER A 351 -4.48 21.15 -0.67
CA SER A 351 -3.52 22.00 -1.34
C SER A 351 -3.57 23.45 -0.85
N SER A 352 -2.48 24.18 -1.06
CA SER A 352 -2.42 25.62 -0.81
C SER A 352 -3.36 26.45 -1.69
N ALA A 353 -3.94 25.87 -2.74
CA ALA A 353 -4.96 26.50 -3.58
C ALA A 353 -6.36 26.48 -2.95
N CYS A 354 -6.61 25.56 -2.00
CA CYS A 354 -7.90 25.42 -1.33
C CYS A 354 -8.26 26.68 -0.54
N LYS A 355 -9.48 27.19 -0.76
CA LYS A 355 -9.95 28.44 -0.11
C LYS A 355 -10.67 28.19 1.20
N ASP A 356 -11.13 26.96 1.45
CA ASP A 356 -11.82 26.58 2.67
C ASP A 356 -11.31 25.21 3.17
N PRO A 357 -10.07 25.19 3.71
CA PRO A 357 -9.47 23.96 4.22
C PRO A 357 -10.18 23.42 5.48
N VAL A 358 -10.88 24.29 6.23
CA VAL A 358 -11.63 23.87 7.42
C VAL A 358 -12.81 22.97 7.02
N THR A 359 -13.56 23.33 6.01
CA THR A 359 -14.65 22.48 5.50
C THR A 359 -14.12 21.17 4.95
N VAL A 360 -12.98 21.19 4.25
CA VAL A 360 -12.36 19.97 3.69
C VAL A 360 -11.84 19.06 4.80
N ILE A 361 -11.15 19.57 5.82
CA ILE A 361 -10.64 18.68 6.90
C ILE A 361 -11.79 18.05 7.71
N LYS A 362 -12.92 18.75 7.89
CA LYS A 362 -14.10 18.14 8.50
C LYS A 362 -14.69 17.03 7.64
N PHE A 363 -14.69 17.18 6.32
CA PHE A 363 -15.10 16.09 5.43
C PHE A 363 -14.16 14.89 5.54
N PHE A 364 -12.83 15.11 5.64
CA PHE A 364 -11.88 14.02 5.90
C PHE A 364 -12.20 13.34 7.23
N ASP A 365 -12.47 14.12 8.29
CA ASP A 365 -12.77 13.59 9.62
C ASP A 365 -14.07 12.77 9.63
N TYR A 366 -15.08 13.16 8.84
CA TYR A 366 -16.32 12.39 8.70
C TYR A 366 -16.08 10.95 8.25
N LEU A 367 -15.08 10.71 7.37
CA LEU A 367 -14.76 9.35 6.90
C LEU A 367 -14.12 8.47 7.98
N PHE A 368 -13.78 9.03 9.15
CA PHE A 368 -13.32 8.30 10.32
C PHE A 368 -14.42 8.08 11.37
N THR A 369 -15.61 8.60 11.16
CA THR A 369 -16.80 8.25 11.96
C THR A 369 -17.31 6.86 11.60
N GLU A 370 -18.22 6.30 12.41
CA GLU A 370 -18.86 5.02 12.10
C GLU A 370 -19.62 5.07 10.77
N ASP A 371 -20.43 6.11 10.54
CA ASP A 371 -21.25 6.27 9.33
C ASP A 371 -20.41 6.48 8.08
N GLY A 372 -19.46 7.41 8.11
CA GLY A 372 -18.56 7.69 6.99
C GLY A 372 -17.67 6.49 6.65
N SER A 373 -17.13 5.84 7.67
CA SER A 373 -16.36 4.59 7.53
C SER A 373 -17.22 3.47 6.93
N ALA A 374 -18.49 3.32 7.37
CA ALA A 374 -19.39 2.31 6.81
C ALA A 374 -19.64 2.52 5.31
N LEU A 375 -19.88 3.77 4.88
CA LEU A 375 -20.02 4.09 3.44
C LEU A 375 -18.78 3.70 2.63
N MET A 376 -17.59 3.95 3.18
CA MET A 376 -16.34 3.66 2.48
C MET A 376 -15.96 2.17 2.51
N ASN A 377 -16.40 1.40 3.49
CA ASN A 377 -16.09 -0.03 3.63
C ASN A 377 -17.17 -0.94 3.06
N TRP A 378 -18.45 -0.62 3.30
CA TRP A 378 -19.56 -1.52 3.06
C TRP A 378 -20.50 -1.05 1.94
N GLY A 379 -20.43 0.24 1.56
CA GLY A 379 -21.41 0.87 0.70
C GLY A 379 -22.62 1.39 1.48
N ILE A 380 -23.78 1.46 0.86
CA ILE A 380 -24.99 2.07 1.41
C ILE A 380 -25.82 1.02 2.15
N GLU A 381 -26.16 1.30 3.41
CA GLU A 381 -27.05 0.43 4.19
C GLU A 381 -28.43 0.32 3.53
N GLY A 382 -28.97 -0.89 3.51
CA GLY A 382 -30.24 -1.21 2.84
C GLY A 382 -30.09 -1.50 1.34
N GLU A 383 -28.93 -1.20 0.73
CA GLU A 383 -28.63 -1.49 -0.67
C GLU A 383 -27.54 -2.56 -0.80
N GLU A 384 -26.35 -2.36 -0.20
CA GLU A 384 -25.23 -3.29 -0.24
C GLU A 384 -25.20 -4.20 0.97
N TRP A 385 -25.55 -3.69 2.13
CA TRP A 385 -25.45 -4.39 3.40
C TRP A 385 -26.62 -4.07 4.33
N TYR A 386 -26.76 -4.88 5.37
CA TYR A 386 -27.75 -4.74 6.44
C TYR A 386 -27.16 -5.23 7.76
N THR A 387 -27.75 -4.81 8.88
CA THR A 387 -27.44 -5.35 10.21
C THR A 387 -28.38 -6.51 10.51
N ASP A 388 -27.83 -7.70 10.84
CA ASP A 388 -28.62 -8.87 11.22
C ASP A 388 -29.21 -8.76 12.65
N GLU A 389 -30.02 -9.72 13.06
CA GLU A 389 -30.66 -9.76 14.37
C GLU A 389 -29.68 -9.81 15.56
N ASN A 390 -28.42 -10.15 15.33
CA ASN A 390 -27.35 -10.20 16.32
C ASN A 390 -26.47 -8.93 16.31
N GLY A 391 -26.80 -7.93 15.48
CA GLY A 391 -26.05 -6.70 15.34
C GLY A 391 -24.83 -6.78 14.40
N ASN A 392 -24.69 -7.88 13.64
CA ASN A 392 -23.57 -8.02 12.71
C ASN A 392 -23.91 -7.43 11.34
N LYS A 393 -22.98 -6.68 10.74
CA LYS A 393 -23.07 -6.22 9.36
C LYS A 393 -22.92 -7.40 8.39
N LYS A 394 -23.81 -7.50 7.41
CA LYS A 394 -23.84 -8.55 6.37
C LYS A 394 -24.07 -7.94 5.01
N PHE A 395 -23.35 -8.41 4.00
CA PHE A 395 -23.66 -8.09 2.62
C PHE A 395 -24.91 -8.83 2.13
N TYR A 396 -25.68 -8.19 1.27
CA TYR A 396 -26.74 -8.86 0.54
C TYR A 396 -26.17 -9.86 -0.47
N ASP A 397 -26.95 -10.89 -0.78
CA ASP A 397 -26.60 -11.89 -1.80
C ASP A 397 -26.31 -11.28 -3.18
N SER A 398 -26.94 -10.16 -3.52
CA SER A 398 -26.68 -9.39 -4.75
C SER A 398 -25.21 -8.93 -4.85
N VAL A 399 -24.56 -8.64 -3.73
CA VAL A 399 -23.15 -8.26 -3.64
C VAL A 399 -22.27 -9.51 -3.61
N LEU A 400 -22.58 -10.48 -2.74
CA LEU A 400 -21.77 -11.70 -2.54
C LEU A 400 -21.75 -12.62 -3.78
N LYS A 401 -22.85 -12.70 -4.53
CA LYS A 401 -23.05 -13.61 -5.66
C LYS A 401 -23.10 -12.86 -7.01
N GLY A 402 -22.65 -11.61 -7.04
CA GLY A 402 -22.60 -10.80 -8.25
C GLY A 402 -21.57 -11.30 -9.26
N ASN A 403 -21.52 -10.65 -10.43
CA ASN A 403 -20.64 -11.03 -11.55
C ASN A 403 -19.16 -10.64 -11.33
N GLN A 404 -18.84 -9.97 -10.24
CA GLN A 404 -17.50 -9.52 -9.86
C GLN A 404 -17.26 -9.79 -8.38
N SER A 405 -15.98 -9.75 -7.95
CA SER A 405 -15.66 -9.85 -6.53
C SER A 405 -16.30 -8.71 -5.72
N VAL A 406 -16.56 -8.95 -4.43
CA VAL A 406 -17.13 -7.92 -3.52
C VAL A 406 -16.29 -6.64 -3.56
N VAL A 407 -14.97 -6.76 -3.47
CA VAL A 407 -14.05 -5.61 -3.56
C VAL A 407 -14.15 -4.90 -4.90
N GLY A 408 -14.26 -5.63 -6.01
CA GLY A 408 -14.47 -5.06 -7.35
C GLY A 408 -15.78 -4.29 -7.44
N TYR A 409 -16.86 -4.86 -6.90
CA TYR A 409 -18.16 -4.20 -6.84
C TYR A 409 -18.11 -2.92 -5.98
N LEU A 410 -17.58 -3.00 -4.77
CA LEU A 410 -17.47 -1.84 -3.87
C LEU A 410 -16.67 -0.70 -4.52
N ARG A 411 -15.56 -1.01 -5.19
CA ARG A 411 -14.80 -0.01 -5.95
C ARG A 411 -15.60 0.61 -7.09
N SER A 412 -16.43 -0.16 -7.78
CA SER A 412 -17.25 0.34 -8.89
C SER A 412 -18.35 1.31 -8.45
N ILE A 413 -18.71 1.32 -7.17
CA ILE A 413 -19.67 2.25 -6.58
C ILE A 413 -19.00 3.39 -5.79
N GLY A 414 -17.68 3.44 -5.77
CA GLY A 414 -16.89 4.50 -5.13
C GLY A 414 -16.46 4.22 -3.69
N SER A 415 -16.74 3.04 -3.14
CA SER A 415 -16.17 2.56 -1.87
C SER A 415 -14.74 2.08 -2.06
N LEU A 416 -13.97 1.93 -0.98
CA LEU A 416 -12.60 1.42 -0.98
C LEU A 416 -11.65 2.17 -1.93
N TYR A 417 -11.95 3.45 -2.19
CA TYR A 417 -11.13 4.28 -3.05
C TYR A 417 -9.89 4.80 -2.29
N ARG A 418 -8.90 5.36 -3.01
CA ARG A 418 -7.65 5.84 -2.42
C ARG A 418 -7.86 7.21 -1.75
N VAL A 419 -8.53 7.21 -0.62
CA VAL A 419 -8.70 8.36 0.26
C VAL A 419 -8.37 7.95 1.70
N GLY A 420 -8.10 8.90 2.57
CA GLY A 420 -7.97 8.65 4.00
C GLY A 420 -9.33 8.31 4.61
N PHE A 421 -9.44 7.14 5.23
CA PHE A 421 -10.60 6.72 6.00
C PHE A 421 -10.23 5.57 6.94
N ASN A 422 -11.09 5.29 7.91
CA ASN A 422 -10.91 4.14 8.79
C ASN A 422 -11.39 2.86 8.09
N GLN A 423 -10.46 2.01 7.64
CA GLN A 423 -10.81 0.74 7.04
C GLN A 423 -11.20 -0.26 8.14
N ASP A 424 -12.41 -0.80 8.03
CA ASP A 424 -12.95 -1.82 8.90
C ASP A 424 -12.63 -3.22 8.34
N GLY A 425 -11.89 -4.05 9.09
CA GLY A 425 -11.61 -5.44 8.70
C GLY A 425 -12.86 -6.31 8.59
N GLY A 426 -13.96 -5.93 9.21
CA GLY A 426 -15.21 -6.67 9.19
C GLY A 426 -15.79 -6.87 7.79
N TYR A 427 -15.71 -5.86 6.91
CA TYR A 427 -16.19 -6.00 5.53
C TYR A 427 -15.36 -7.03 4.75
N GLU A 428 -14.05 -7.08 5.00
CA GLU A 428 -13.17 -8.07 4.37
C GLU A 428 -13.56 -9.48 4.80
N LEU A 429 -13.68 -9.72 6.11
CA LEU A 429 -14.11 -11.00 6.65
C LEU A 429 -15.49 -11.42 6.14
N ALA A 430 -16.45 -10.48 6.08
CA ALA A 430 -17.80 -10.74 5.57
C ALA A 430 -17.85 -11.03 4.06
N SER A 431 -16.85 -10.60 3.30
CA SER A 431 -16.72 -10.86 1.86
C SER A 431 -16.00 -12.15 1.52
N MET A 432 -15.31 -12.77 2.48
CA MET A 432 -14.48 -13.95 2.25
C MET A 432 -15.28 -15.24 2.20
N ASN A 433 -14.84 -16.17 1.37
CA ASN A 433 -15.26 -17.55 1.47
C ASN A 433 -14.64 -18.24 2.71
N LYS A 434 -15.07 -19.47 3.04
CA LYS A 434 -14.62 -20.18 4.25
C LYS A 434 -13.10 -20.34 4.38
N TRP A 435 -12.38 -20.51 3.26
CA TRP A 435 -10.92 -20.68 3.25
C TRP A 435 -10.19 -19.33 3.43
N GLY A 436 -10.67 -18.26 2.79
CA GLY A 436 -10.16 -16.91 3.01
C GLY A 436 -10.37 -16.46 4.44
N PHE A 437 -11.56 -16.73 5.00
CA PHE A 437 -11.87 -16.44 6.40
C PHE A 437 -10.96 -17.23 7.38
N ALA A 438 -10.73 -18.51 7.10
CA ALA A 438 -9.82 -19.33 7.90
C ALA A 438 -8.37 -18.81 7.83
N ALA A 439 -7.90 -18.41 6.65
CA ALA A 439 -6.58 -17.82 6.46
C ALA A 439 -6.41 -16.51 7.28
N SER A 440 -7.38 -15.60 7.17
CA SER A 440 -7.35 -14.35 7.94
C SER A 440 -7.36 -14.62 9.44
N ASN A 441 -8.23 -15.50 9.93
CA ASN A 441 -8.26 -15.84 11.35
C ASN A 441 -6.95 -16.47 11.84
N LEU A 442 -6.32 -17.31 11.03
CA LEU A 442 -5.02 -17.91 11.35
C LEU A 442 -3.98 -16.82 11.62
N TYR A 443 -3.83 -15.87 10.70
CA TYR A 443 -2.81 -14.82 10.80
C TYR A 443 -3.16 -13.76 11.85
N GLU A 444 -4.41 -13.31 11.93
CA GLU A 444 -4.85 -12.33 12.94
C GLU A 444 -4.77 -12.88 14.38
N SER A 445 -4.86 -14.21 14.57
CA SER A 445 -4.68 -14.84 15.89
C SER A 445 -3.22 -14.99 16.33
N HIS A 446 -2.25 -14.67 15.46
CA HIS A 446 -0.82 -14.79 15.72
C HIS A 446 -0.10 -13.46 15.47
N PRO A 447 -0.40 -12.42 16.26
CA PRO A 447 0.25 -11.10 16.08
C PRO A 447 1.77 -11.17 16.24
N GLU A 448 2.30 -12.19 16.94
CA GLU A 448 3.74 -12.42 17.12
C GLU A 448 4.48 -12.81 15.83
N TRP A 449 3.79 -13.15 14.74
CA TRP A 449 4.43 -13.39 13.45
C TRP A 449 4.84 -12.10 12.76
N PHE A 450 4.16 -11.00 13.09
CA PHE A 450 4.45 -9.67 12.55
C PHE A 450 5.44 -8.94 13.45
N LEU A 451 6.26 -8.08 12.87
CA LEU A 451 7.27 -7.35 13.63
C LEU A 451 6.67 -6.05 14.19
N GLU A 452 6.69 -5.91 15.52
CA GLU A 452 6.10 -4.76 16.21
C GLU A 452 6.83 -3.44 15.92
N ASP A 453 8.17 -3.48 15.80
CA ASP A 453 9.03 -2.30 15.71
C ASP A 453 9.63 -2.14 14.31
N GLN A 454 8.83 -2.33 13.27
CA GLN A 454 9.26 -2.14 11.89
C GLN A 454 8.53 -0.95 11.26
N PRO A 455 9.24 -0.13 10.44
CA PRO A 455 8.60 0.72 9.45
C PRO A 455 7.82 -0.14 8.44
N PRO A 456 6.90 0.47 7.67
CA PRO A 456 6.26 -0.23 6.56
C PRO A 456 7.30 -0.95 5.69
N TYR A 457 7.00 -2.20 5.37
CA TYR A 457 7.89 -3.04 4.56
C TYR A 457 7.10 -3.60 3.38
N SER A 458 7.55 -3.32 2.17
CA SER A 458 6.97 -3.87 0.95
C SER A 458 8.02 -4.07 -0.11
N ASP A 459 7.87 -5.09 -0.93
CA ASP A 459 8.74 -5.38 -2.07
C ASP A 459 10.24 -5.45 -1.70
N GLY A 460 10.55 -5.98 -0.51
CA GLY A 460 11.92 -6.10 -0.02
C GLY A 460 12.55 -4.81 0.48
N GLU A 461 11.78 -3.74 0.62
CA GLU A 461 12.27 -2.43 1.06
C GLU A 461 11.48 -1.88 2.26
N LEU A 462 12.19 -1.16 3.13
CA LEU A 462 11.58 -0.36 4.19
C LEU A 462 11.06 0.95 3.57
N ASP A 463 9.78 1.27 3.78
CA ASP A 463 9.19 2.56 3.39
C ASP A 463 9.59 3.62 4.42
N MET A 464 10.76 4.22 4.19
CA MET A 464 11.37 5.19 5.09
C MET A 464 11.15 6.62 4.61
N LYS A 465 11.02 7.53 5.58
CA LYS A 465 10.98 8.96 5.34
C LYS A 465 12.35 9.57 5.56
N TYR A 466 12.87 10.22 4.53
CA TYR A 466 14.22 10.79 4.54
C TYR A 466 14.18 12.31 4.64
N GLN A 467 15.20 12.90 5.28
CA GLN A 467 15.48 14.32 5.11
C GLN A 467 15.85 14.60 3.63
N PRO A 468 15.50 15.77 3.08
CA PRO A 468 15.67 16.04 1.64
C PRO A 468 17.10 15.82 1.10
N GLU A 469 18.13 16.18 1.88
CA GLU A 469 19.52 15.95 1.51
C GLU A 469 19.90 14.47 1.48
N ASP A 470 19.40 13.69 2.43
CA ASP A 470 19.62 12.24 2.53
C ASP A 470 18.83 11.49 1.44
N GLU A 471 17.60 11.91 1.16
CA GLU A 471 16.75 11.31 0.12
C GLU A 471 17.42 11.33 -1.27
N SER A 472 17.94 12.50 -1.66
CA SER A 472 18.64 12.65 -2.94
C SER A 472 19.90 11.78 -3.05
N ARG A 473 20.63 11.61 -1.94
CA ARG A 473 21.83 10.77 -1.88
C ARG A 473 21.45 9.30 -1.92
N TYR A 474 20.47 8.89 -1.11
CA TYR A 474 19.94 7.53 -1.07
C TYR A 474 19.45 7.08 -2.45
N LYS A 475 18.54 7.85 -3.07
CA LYS A 475 18.03 7.54 -4.41
C LYS A 475 19.15 7.36 -5.45
N ARG A 476 20.16 8.22 -5.43
CA ARG A 476 21.31 8.10 -6.35
C ARG A 476 22.11 6.82 -6.15
N ILE A 477 22.33 6.40 -4.89
CA ILE A 477 23.02 5.16 -4.56
C ILE A 477 22.19 3.96 -4.98
N MET A 478 20.93 3.91 -4.54
CA MET A 478 20.06 2.75 -4.76
C MET A 478 19.68 2.56 -6.22
N ASN A 479 19.57 3.63 -7.03
CA ASN A 479 19.40 3.52 -8.48
C ASN A 479 20.55 2.77 -9.18
N ASN A 480 21.73 2.65 -8.55
CA ASN A 480 22.84 1.86 -9.06
C ASN A 480 22.97 0.48 -8.38
N ILE A 481 22.41 0.31 -7.19
CA ILE A 481 22.51 -0.93 -6.42
C ILE A 481 21.36 -1.87 -6.74
N LYS A 482 20.10 -1.39 -6.70
CA LYS A 482 18.91 -2.22 -6.88
C LYS A 482 18.94 -3.02 -8.19
N PRO A 483 19.15 -2.41 -9.39
CA PRO A 483 19.22 -3.17 -10.63
C PRO A 483 20.39 -4.16 -10.67
N TYR A 484 21.49 -3.85 -10.00
CA TYR A 484 22.63 -4.74 -9.92
C TYR A 484 22.34 -5.98 -9.07
N VAL A 485 21.67 -5.80 -7.92
CA VAL A 485 21.24 -6.92 -7.07
C VAL A 485 20.24 -7.81 -7.82
N GLU A 486 19.23 -7.21 -8.45
CA GLU A 486 18.22 -7.91 -9.24
C GLU A 486 18.84 -8.73 -10.39
N GLU A 487 19.74 -8.12 -11.17
CA GLU A 487 20.47 -8.81 -12.25
C GLU A 487 21.28 -10.00 -11.72
N LYS A 488 22.00 -9.80 -10.62
CA LYS A 488 22.82 -10.85 -10.01
C LYS A 488 21.96 -11.97 -9.46
N PHE A 489 20.94 -11.65 -8.68
CA PHE A 489 20.02 -12.63 -8.13
C PHE A 489 19.40 -13.49 -9.25
N GLN A 490 18.82 -12.84 -10.27
CA GLN A 490 18.25 -13.55 -11.41
C GLN A 490 19.27 -14.45 -12.11
N SER A 491 20.47 -13.94 -12.40
CA SER A 491 21.50 -14.70 -13.10
C SER A 491 21.98 -15.93 -12.31
N TRP A 492 22.03 -15.84 -10.99
CA TRP A 492 22.36 -16.96 -10.12
C TRP A 492 21.27 -18.02 -10.07
N ILE A 493 20.00 -17.58 -9.91
CA ILE A 493 18.86 -18.51 -9.86
C ILE A 493 18.75 -19.31 -11.15
N ILE A 494 18.82 -18.66 -12.32
CA ILE A 494 18.73 -19.35 -13.62
C ILE A 494 20.02 -20.07 -14.04
N GLY A 495 21.12 -19.92 -13.26
CA GLY A 495 22.38 -20.61 -13.48
C GLY A 495 23.24 -20.07 -14.63
N THR A 496 23.00 -18.81 -15.08
CA THR A 496 23.87 -18.13 -16.08
C THR A 496 25.13 -17.55 -15.48
N ALA A 497 25.19 -17.41 -14.14
CA ALA A 497 26.37 -17.05 -13.39
C ALA A 497 26.57 -18.03 -12.21
N ASP A 498 27.82 -18.23 -11.80
CA ASP A 498 28.18 -19.08 -10.67
C ASP A 498 28.15 -18.25 -9.39
N PHE A 499 27.19 -18.55 -8.51
CA PHE A 499 26.98 -17.83 -7.26
C PHE A 499 28.21 -17.85 -6.35
N GLU A 500 28.82 -19.01 -6.13
CA GLU A 500 29.93 -19.13 -5.20
C GLU A 500 31.21 -18.42 -5.72
N ALA A 501 31.43 -18.43 -7.02
CA ALA A 501 32.55 -17.72 -7.64
C ALA A 501 32.34 -16.20 -7.70
N ASP A 502 31.05 -15.76 -7.76
CA ASP A 502 30.70 -14.35 -7.93
C ASP A 502 30.46 -13.60 -6.61
N TYR A 503 30.09 -14.30 -5.53
CA TYR A 503 29.54 -13.68 -4.32
C TYR A 503 30.52 -12.68 -3.66
N ASP A 504 31.79 -13.03 -3.47
CA ASP A 504 32.77 -12.12 -2.85
C ASP A 504 33.00 -10.85 -3.69
N LYS A 505 32.94 -10.99 -5.01
CA LYS A 505 33.01 -9.85 -5.92
C LYS A 505 31.72 -9.00 -5.83
N PHE A 506 30.57 -9.63 -5.74
CA PHE A 506 29.28 -8.95 -5.56
C PHE A 506 29.29 -8.08 -4.31
N ILE A 507 29.74 -8.62 -3.16
CA ILE A 507 29.88 -7.86 -1.92
C ILE A 507 30.82 -6.66 -2.11
N SER A 508 32.00 -6.87 -2.72
CA SER A 508 32.94 -5.80 -2.98
C SER A 508 32.37 -4.69 -3.87
N GLU A 509 31.58 -5.04 -4.86
CA GLU A 509 30.88 -4.09 -5.75
C GLU A 509 29.78 -3.31 -5.03
N LEU A 510 29.05 -3.92 -4.10
CA LEU A 510 28.05 -3.21 -3.29
C LEU A 510 28.70 -2.10 -2.46
N HIS A 511 29.82 -2.40 -1.78
CA HIS A 511 30.60 -1.40 -1.05
C HIS A 511 31.15 -0.30 -1.97
N ALA A 512 31.70 -0.67 -3.13
CA ALA A 512 32.19 0.30 -4.12
C ALA A 512 31.09 1.22 -4.67
N ARG A 513 29.84 0.76 -4.72
CA ARG A 513 28.66 1.53 -5.15
C ARG A 513 28.06 2.40 -4.04
N GLY A 514 28.55 2.26 -2.80
CA GLY A 514 28.17 3.11 -1.67
C GLY A 514 27.09 2.55 -0.77
N ILE A 515 26.96 1.22 -0.65
CA ILE A 515 25.94 0.60 0.22
C ILE A 515 26.10 1.01 1.69
N ASP A 516 27.33 1.21 2.17
CA ASP A 516 27.58 1.63 3.56
C ASP A 516 26.93 2.99 3.87
N GLU A 517 26.98 3.93 2.91
CA GLU A 517 26.30 5.22 3.04
C GLU A 517 24.79 5.05 3.00
N ALA A 518 24.24 4.18 2.15
CA ALA A 518 22.82 3.91 2.11
C ALA A 518 22.29 3.27 3.40
N ILE A 519 23.06 2.35 4.00
CA ILE A 519 22.75 1.77 5.33
C ILE A 519 22.70 2.88 6.40
N ALA A 520 23.71 3.76 6.44
CA ALA A 520 23.76 4.85 7.42
C ALA A 520 22.58 5.84 7.25
N ILE A 521 22.17 6.13 6.01
CA ILE A 521 21.00 6.98 5.74
C ILE A 521 19.73 6.29 6.21
N ASN A 522 19.56 5.00 5.92
CA ASN A 522 18.40 4.24 6.37
C ASN A 522 18.35 4.12 7.90
N GLN A 523 19.49 3.91 8.58
CA GLN A 523 19.52 3.89 10.05
C GLN A 523 19.04 5.24 10.64
N LYS A 524 19.50 6.34 10.09
CA LYS A 524 19.05 7.67 10.52
C LYS A 524 17.55 7.88 10.30
N ALA A 525 17.01 7.42 9.17
CA ALA A 525 15.59 7.48 8.86
C ALA A 525 14.76 6.59 9.80
N TYR A 526 15.25 5.38 10.10
CA TYR A 526 14.65 4.47 11.07
C TYR A 526 14.60 5.08 12.48
N ASP A 527 15.72 5.64 12.97
CA ASP A 527 15.79 6.27 14.29
C ASP A 527 14.79 7.43 14.39
N TYR A 528 14.64 8.20 13.30
CA TYR A 528 13.62 9.25 13.21
C TYR A 528 12.21 8.66 13.27
N TYR A 529 11.91 7.65 12.46
CA TYR A 529 10.60 6.99 12.42
C TYR A 529 10.20 6.48 13.81
N MET A 530 11.10 5.76 14.48
CA MET A 530 10.86 5.20 15.83
C MET A 530 10.71 6.28 16.91
N SER A 531 11.19 7.49 16.68
CA SER A 531 11.04 8.63 17.60
C SER A 531 9.75 9.43 17.36
N ALA A 532 9.24 9.46 16.14
CA ALA A 532 8.08 10.26 15.74
C ALA A 532 6.74 9.77 16.32
N GLY A 533 6.68 8.51 16.80
CA GLY A 533 5.50 7.94 17.47
C GLY A 533 5.45 8.17 18.98
N LYS A 534 6.47 8.82 19.54
CA LYS A 534 6.57 9.13 20.98
C LYS A 534 6.26 10.60 21.21
#